data_f91de06a25e87721b90270918d5147c6
#
_entry.id   f91de06a25e87721b90270918d5147c6
#
_cell.length_a   1.000
_cell.length_b   1.000
_cell.length_c   1.000
_cell.angle_alpha   90.00
_cell.angle_beta   90.00
_cell.angle_gamma   90.00
#
_symmetry.space_group_name_H-M   'P 1'
#
loop_
_entity.id
_entity.type
_entity.pdbx_description
1 polymer ?
#
loop_
_entity_poly.entity_id
_entity_poly.type
_entity_poly.pdbx_seq_one_letter_code
_entity_poly.pdbx_strand_id
1 'polypeptide(L)'
;MQYASISSELLRGNNYFHFFDNGYPYLDKPPLLFWTTALFFRIFGISELVFRIPSIIFSLLTIYSTYKFSRLYYNKSVAMISALILSSCLAFMVLNSDVKTDIFMIGPMMVAVWQLAQYFQKNHWKNLVFGFMGVSFAMMGKGPLGMIIPILVITIDLIMKKKIKQLNDFRLIFGIGLVLLFLIPMSIGLYNQFGIKGLKFFYWDQSFGRITGASSWDNE
;
A
#
# COMPACT_ATOMS: atom_id res chain seq x y z
N MET A 1 -16.06 12.10 3.94
CA MET A 1 -15.59 13.46 3.58
C MET A 1 -14.28 13.87 4.28
N GLN A 2 -13.95 13.33 5.47
CA GLN A 2 -12.73 13.64 6.24
C GLN A 2 -11.41 13.56 5.42
N TYR A 3 -11.18 12.48 4.68
CA TYR A 3 -9.93 12.32 3.91
C TYR A 3 -9.76 13.35 2.78
N ALA A 4 -10.86 13.81 2.19
CA ALA A 4 -10.82 14.87 1.20
C ALA A 4 -10.44 16.22 1.85
N SER A 5 -10.96 16.50 3.07
CA SER A 5 -10.59 17.68 3.85
C SER A 5 -9.10 17.68 4.16
N ILE A 6 -8.57 16.59 4.76
CA ILE A 6 -7.14 16.45 5.08
C ILE A 6 -6.26 16.65 3.83
N SER A 7 -6.65 16.05 2.69
CA SER A 7 -5.90 16.20 1.44
C SER A 7 -5.94 17.63 0.89
N SER A 8 -7.03 18.38 1.10
CA SER A 8 -7.14 19.78 0.71
C SER A 8 -6.35 20.70 1.64
N GLU A 9 -6.32 20.42 2.95
CA GLU A 9 -5.48 21.14 3.91
C GLU A 9 -3.99 20.97 3.62
N LEU A 10 -3.59 19.77 3.21
CA LEU A 10 -2.22 19.46 2.79
C LEU A 10 -1.74 20.38 1.65
N LEU A 11 -2.63 20.69 0.70
CA LEU A 11 -2.32 21.64 -0.39
C LEU A 11 -2.21 23.08 0.08
N ARG A 12 -3.05 23.50 1.03
CA ARG A 12 -3.07 24.89 1.54
C ARG A 12 -1.89 25.17 2.47
N GLY A 13 -1.45 24.15 3.24
CA GLY A 13 -0.42 24.30 4.25
C GLY A 13 1.02 24.33 3.74
N ASN A 14 1.28 24.16 2.43
CA ASN A 14 2.61 24.07 1.81
C ASN A 14 3.58 23.05 2.47
N ASN A 15 3.10 22.20 3.35
CA ASN A 15 3.91 21.18 4.02
C ASN A 15 3.28 19.80 3.80
N TYR A 16 3.81 19.03 2.85
CA TYR A 16 3.30 17.73 2.46
C TYR A 16 3.59 16.60 3.47
N PHE A 17 4.28 16.90 4.54
CA PHE A 17 4.68 15.92 5.55
C PHE A 17 3.88 16.00 6.84
N HIS A 18 3.10 17.08 7.05
CA HIS A 18 2.27 17.25 8.22
C HIS A 18 0.79 17.16 7.86
N PHE A 19 0.07 16.29 8.55
CA PHE A 19 -1.35 16.05 8.30
C PHE A 19 -2.20 16.72 9.38
N PHE A 20 -3.22 17.46 8.94
CA PHE A 20 -4.18 18.13 9.81
C PHE A 20 -5.60 17.78 9.36
N ASP A 21 -6.50 17.68 10.35
CA ASP A 21 -7.95 17.55 10.14
C ASP A 21 -8.63 18.71 10.90
N ASN A 22 -9.18 19.66 10.15
CA ASN A 22 -9.76 20.89 10.72
C ASN A 22 -8.79 21.65 11.65
N GLY A 23 -7.51 21.73 11.29
CA GLY A 23 -6.46 22.40 12.06
C GLY A 23 -5.86 21.57 13.20
N TYR A 24 -6.37 20.38 13.50
CA TYR A 24 -5.80 19.49 14.51
C TYR A 24 -4.85 18.46 13.87
N PRO A 25 -3.71 18.14 14.53
CA PRO A 25 -2.77 17.15 14.03
C PRO A 25 -3.44 15.77 13.84
N TYR A 26 -3.29 15.16 12.67
CA TYR A 26 -3.93 13.90 12.32
C TYR A 26 -2.91 12.76 12.13
N LEU A 27 -3.05 11.67 12.89
CA LEU A 27 -2.11 10.54 12.90
C LEU A 27 -2.73 9.21 12.47
N ASP A 28 -4.07 9.05 12.50
CA ASP A 28 -4.74 7.76 12.40
C ASP A 28 -4.45 6.97 11.11
N LYS A 29 -4.23 7.63 9.98
CA LYS A 29 -4.02 6.93 8.69
C LYS A 29 -2.69 7.29 8.03
N PRO A 30 -2.04 6.31 7.34
CA PRO A 30 -0.81 6.54 6.60
C PRO A 30 -0.99 7.45 5.38
N PRO A 31 0.12 8.04 4.87
CA PRO A 31 0.09 9.18 3.95
C PRO A 31 -0.31 8.89 2.50
N LEU A 32 -0.26 7.65 2.02
CA LEU A 32 -0.37 7.34 0.58
C LEU A 32 -1.68 7.88 -0.02
N LEU A 33 -2.81 7.70 0.68
CA LEU A 33 -4.09 8.24 0.24
C LEU A 33 -4.03 9.76 0.13
N PHE A 34 -3.53 10.44 1.17
CA PHE A 34 -3.50 11.90 1.22
C PHE A 34 -2.57 12.49 0.17
N TRP A 35 -1.37 11.93 0.00
CA TRP A 35 -0.41 12.39 -1.01
C TRP A 35 -0.93 12.21 -2.43
N THR A 36 -1.50 11.05 -2.74
CA THR A 36 -2.04 10.80 -4.07
C THR A 36 -3.25 11.69 -4.35
N THR A 37 -4.16 11.84 -3.38
CA THR A 37 -5.33 12.72 -3.52
C THR A 37 -4.91 14.19 -3.67
N ALA A 38 -3.98 14.68 -2.84
CA ALA A 38 -3.46 16.04 -2.94
C ALA A 38 -2.80 16.31 -4.28
N LEU A 39 -2.05 15.33 -4.83
CA LEU A 39 -1.46 15.44 -6.16
C LEU A 39 -2.54 15.62 -7.23
N PHE A 40 -3.61 14.82 -7.19
CA PHE A 40 -4.72 14.93 -8.15
C PHE A 40 -5.51 16.24 -7.98
N PHE A 41 -5.74 16.67 -6.74
CA PHE A 41 -6.36 17.98 -6.47
C PHE A 41 -5.52 19.13 -7.00
N ARG A 42 -4.19 19.06 -6.93
CA ARG A 42 -3.29 20.08 -7.48
C ARG A 42 -3.36 20.18 -9.00
N ILE A 43 -3.55 19.04 -9.69
CA ILE A 43 -3.54 18.98 -11.17
C ILE A 43 -4.92 19.31 -11.74
N PHE A 44 -5.98 18.75 -11.17
CA PHE A 44 -7.33 18.77 -11.74
C PHE A 44 -8.34 19.61 -10.95
N GLY A 45 -7.89 20.23 -9.84
CA GLY A 45 -8.78 20.96 -8.93
C GLY A 45 -9.49 20.08 -7.91
N ILE A 46 -10.07 20.75 -6.89
CA ILE A 46 -10.76 20.06 -5.79
C ILE A 46 -12.20 19.75 -6.21
N SER A 47 -12.52 18.49 -6.39
CA SER A 47 -13.91 18.04 -6.64
C SER A 47 -14.10 16.60 -6.16
N GLU A 48 -15.34 16.18 -5.98
CA GLU A 48 -15.67 14.80 -5.56
C GLU A 48 -15.21 13.76 -6.57
N LEU A 49 -15.33 14.04 -7.86
CA LEU A 49 -14.84 13.15 -8.92
C LEU A 49 -13.33 12.98 -8.85
N VAL A 50 -12.58 14.07 -8.72
CA VAL A 50 -11.12 14.03 -8.64
C VAL A 50 -10.66 13.29 -7.38
N PHE A 51 -11.39 13.41 -6.26
CA PHE A 51 -11.12 12.66 -5.03
C PHE A 51 -11.17 11.14 -5.24
N ARG A 52 -12.05 10.66 -6.12
CA ARG A 52 -12.24 9.22 -6.40
C ARG A 52 -11.24 8.65 -7.40
N ILE A 53 -10.61 9.47 -8.25
CA ILE A 53 -9.69 8.99 -9.31
C ILE A 53 -8.55 8.14 -8.77
N PRO A 54 -7.80 8.53 -7.72
CA PRO A 54 -6.74 7.69 -7.17
C PRO A 54 -7.22 6.31 -6.74
N SER A 55 -8.37 6.23 -6.05
CA SER A 55 -8.97 4.96 -5.63
C SER A 55 -9.28 4.05 -6.82
N ILE A 56 -9.82 4.60 -7.90
CA ILE A 56 -10.11 3.87 -9.14
C ILE A 56 -8.81 3.35 -9.76
N ILE A 57 -7.76 4.16 -9.82
CA ILE A 57 -6.45 3.76 -10.37
C ILE A 57 -5.88 2.59 -9.56
N PHE A 58 -5.88 2.65 -8.22
CA PHE A 58 -5.39 1.57 -7.37
C PHE A 58 -6.24 0.30 -7.50
N SER A 59 -7.54 0.45 -7.76
CA SER A 59 -8.44 -0.69 -8.03
C SER A 59 -8.13 -1.35 -9.37
N LEU A 60 -7.96 -0.58 -10.42
CA LEU A 60 -7.55 -1.10 -11.73
C LEU A 60 -6.18 -1.78 -11.64
N LEU A 61 -5.26 -1.20 -10.87
CA LEU A 61 -3.96 -1.80 -10.59
C LEU A 61 -4.09 -3.15 -9.88
N THR A 62 -5.01 -3.28 -8.92
CA THR A 62 -5.31 -4.53 -8.22
C THR A 62 -5.82 -5.59 -9.19
N ILE A 63 -6.83 -5.26 -10.00
CA ILE A 63 -7.43 -6.18 -10.99
C ILE A 63 -6.37 -6.64 -12.01
N TYR A 64 -5.59 -5.69 -12.54
CA TYR A 64 -4.52 -5.99 -13.48
C TYR A 64 -3.44 -6.90 -12.89
N SER A 65 -3.01 -6.61 -11.65
CA SER A 65 -1.99 -7.42 -10.96
C SER A 65 -2.49 -8.82 -10.65
N THR A 66 -3.76 -8.96 -10.26
CA THR A 66 -4.42 -10.25 -10.07
C THR A 66 -4.47 -11.05 -11.36
N TYR A 67 -4.86 -10.42 -12.48
CA TYR A 67 -4.80 -11.04 -13.81
C TYR A 67 -3.39 -11.53 -14.15
N LYS A 68 -2.37 -10.69 -13.96
CA LYS A 68 -0.98 -11.03 -14.27
C LYS A 68 -0.43 -12.13 -13.36
N PHE A 69 -0.73 -12.08 -12.07
CA PHE A 69 -0.35 -13.12 -11.12
C PHE A 69 -1.00 -14.46 -11.48
N SER A 70 -2.32 -14.48 -11.71
CA SER A 70 -3.04 -15.69 -12.10
C SER A 70 -2.51 -16.27 -13.43
N ARG A 71 -2.17 -15.41 -14.40
CA ARG A 71 -1.58 -15.85 -15.66
C ARG A 71 -0.16 -16.42 -15.52
N LEU A 72 0.56 -16.05 -14.47
CA LEU A 72 1.89 -16.59 -14.18
C LEU A 72 1.85 -18.05 -13.74
N TYR A 73 0.78 -18.47 -13.05
CA TYR A 73 0.60 -19.81 -12.49
C TYR A 73 -0.35 -20.68 -13.29
N TYR A 74 -1.27 -20.07 -14.03
CA TYR A 74 -2.35 -20.74 -14.75
C TYR A 74 -2.40 -20.26 -16.21
N ASN A 75 -3.52 -20.53 -16.88
CA ASN A 75 -3.78 -20.13 -18.26
C ASN A 75 -4.51 -18.76 -18.34
N LYS A 76 -4.72 -18.28 -19.58
CA LYS A 76 -5.39 -16.99 -19.85
C LYS A 76 -6.84 -16.98 -19.37
N SER A 77 -7.56 -18.08 -19.52
CA SER A 77 -8.98 -18.16 -19.12
C SER A 77 -9.15 -18.03 -17.61
N VAL A 78 -8.34 -18.76 -16.84
CA VAL A 78 -8.34 -18.65 -15.36
C VAL A 78 -7.97 -17.24 -14.93
N ALA A 79 -6.97 -16.62 -15.56
CA ALA A 79 -6.57 -15.24 -15.23
C ALA A 79 -7.70 -14.24 -15.49
N MET A 80 -8.42 -14.37 -16.61
CA MET A 80 -9.56 -13.50 -16.91
C MET A 80 -10.71 -13.69 -15.91
N ILE A 81 -11.05 -14.94 -15.59
CA ILE A 81 -12.10 -15.26 -14.61
C ILE A 81 -11.71 -14.71 -13.22
N SER A 82 -10.47 -14.88 -12.78
CA SER A 82 -10.00 -14.34 -11.50
C SER A 82 -10.15 -12.83 -11.42
N ALA A 83 -9.79 -12.12 -12.49
CA ALA A 83 -9.94 -10.66 -12.55
C ALA A 83 -11.42 -10.23 -12.56
N LEU A 84 -12.29 -10.96 -13.27
CA LEU A 84 -13.72 -10.71 -13.30
C LEU A 84 -14.38 -10.95 -11.93
N ILE A 85 -14.08 -12.07 -11.27
CA ILE A 85 -14.58 -12.35 -9.93
C ILE A 85 -14.18 -11.25 -8.96
N LEU A 86 -12.91 -10.82 -8.98
CA LEU A 86 -12.46 -9.74 -8.13
C LEU A 86 -13.20 -8.42 -8.42
N SER A 87 -13.34 -8.06 -9.69
CA SER A 87 -14.01 -6.79 -10.08
C SER A 87 -15.52 -6.78 -9.75
N SER A 88 -16.17 -7.94 -9.71
CA SER A 88 -17.57 -8.10 -9.35
C SER A 88 -17.83 -8.35 -7.87
N CYS A 89 -16.77 -8.51 -7.06
CA CYS A 89 -16.89 -8.72 -5.63
C CYS A 89 -17.47 -7.49 -4.94
N LEU A 90 -18.57 -7.68 -4.19
CA LEU A 90 -19.26 -6.58 -3.49
C LEU A 90 -18.33 -5.82 -2.54
N ALA A 91 -17.49 -6.53 -1.78
CA ALA A 91 -16.53 -5.90 -0.87
C ALA A 91 -15.57 -4.97 -1.62
N PHE A 92 -15.10 -5.37 -2.81
CA PHE A 92 -14.22 -4.57 -3.64
C PHE A 92 -14.92 -3.32 -4.20
N MET A 93 -16.20 -3.44 -4.58
CA MET A 93 -17.01 -2.29 -5.00
C MET A 93 -17.25 -1.29 -3.87
N VAL A 94 -17.55 -1.77 -2.66
CA VAL A 94 -17.74 -0.92 -1.46
C VAL A 94 -16.46 -0.17 -1.10
N LEU A 95 -15.29 -0.82 -1.15
CA LEU A 95 -13.99 -0.17 -0.89
C LEU A 95 -13.69 0.97 -1.86
N ASN A 96 -14.18 0.86 -3.10
CA ASN A 96 -14.04 1.89 -4.11
C ASN A 96 -15.00 3.06 -3.92
N SER A 97 -16.24 2.77 -3.54
CA SER A 97 -17.26 3.79 -3.38
C SER A 97 -16.97 4.76 -2.23
N ASP A 98 -16.34 4.27 -1.17
CA ASP A 98 -16.08 5.03 0.07
C ASP A 98 -14.63 5.53 0.19
N VAL A 99 -13.80 5.41 -0.86
CA VAL A 99 -12.39 5.85 -0.90
C VAL A 99 -11.65 5.53 0.42
N LYS A 100 -11.54 4.22 0.73
CA LYS A 100 -10.86 3.74 1.94
C LYS A 100 -9.36 3.51 1.71
N THR A 101 -8.58 3.65 2.78
CA THR A 101 -7.12 3.38 2.76
C THR A 101 -6.78 1.94 2.34
N ASP A 102 -7.73 1.01 2.50
CA ASP A 102 -7.55 -0.39 2.13
C ASP A 102 -7.18 -0.58 0.66
N ILE A 103 -7.83 0.16 -0.26
CA ILE A 103 -7.55 0.03 -1.68
C ILE A 103 -6.13 0.52 -2.03
N PHE A 104 -5.64 1.54 -1.31
CA PHE A 104 -4.28 2.06 -1.46
C PHE A 104 -3.21 1.11 -0.92
N MET A 105 -3.57 0.17 -0.04
CA MET A 105 -2.71 -0.94 0.37
C MET A 105 -2.81 -2.10 -0.62
N ILE A 106 -4.02 -2.55 -0.97
CA ILE A 106 -4.26 -3.76 -1.75
C ILE A 106 -3.66 -3.65 -3.16
N GLY A 107 -3.78 -2.49 -3.82
CA GLY A 107 -3.23 -2.27 -5.15
C GLY A 107 -1.72 -2.53 -5.23
N PRO A 108 -0.90 -1.78 -4.51
CA PRO A 108 0.54 -1.99 -4.46
C PRO A 108 0.94 -3.36 -3.92
N MET A 109 0.20 -3.90 -2.94
CA MET A 109 0.43 -5.23 -2.38
C MET A 109 0.29 -6.32 -3.45
N MET A 110 -0.73 -6.24 -4.30
CA MET A 110 -0.91 -7.19 -5.41
C MET A 110 0.16 -7.04 -6.49
N VAL A 111 0.64 -5.81 -6.74
CA VAL A 111 1.84 -5.58 -7.57
C VAL A 111 3.05 -6.26 -6.96
N ALA A 112 3.27 -6.12 -5.66
CA ALA A 112 4.38 -6.75 -4.95
C ALA A 112 4.33 -8.28 -5.09
N VAL A 113 3.18 -8.89 -4.82
CA VAL A 113 2.98 -10.35 -4.95
C VAL A 113 3.26 -10.81 -6.38
N TRP A 114 2.68 -10.16 -7.38
CA TRP A 114 2.90 -10.53 -8.78
C TRP A 114 4.36 -10.37 -9.19
N GLN A 115 4.96 -9.23 -8.93
CA GLN A 115 6.32 -8.92 -9.36
C GLN A 115 7.37 -9.78 -8.66
N LEU A 116 7.24 -10.01 -7.34
CA LEU A 116 8.15 -10.89 -6.62
C LEU A 116 7.99 -12.36 -7.06
N ALA A 117 6.76 -12.83 -7.27
CA ALA A 117 6.53 -14.17 -7.83
C ALA A 117 7.18 -14.32 -9.21
N GLN A 118 7.10 -13.28 -10.05
CA GLN A 118 7.74 -13.27 -11.36
C GLN A 118 9.27 -13.19 -11.25
N TYR A 119 9.80 -12.47 -10.26
CA TYR A 119 11.24 -12.42 -9.97
C TYR A 119 11.78 -13.82 -9.66
N PHE A 120 11.16 -14.55 -8.75
CA PHE A 120 11.60 -15.90 -8.36
C PHE A 120 11.43 -16.95 -9.46
N GLN A 121 10.60 -16.68 -10.49
CA GLN A 121 10.48 -17.54 -11.66
C GLN A 121 11.46 -17.19 -12.78
N LYS A 122 11.66 -15.90 -13.08
CA LYS A 122 12.39 -15.42 -14.28
C LYS A 122 13.72 -14.75 -13.95
N ASN A 123 13.97 -14.46 -12.68
CA ASN A 123 15.21 -13.82 -12.19
C ASN A 123 15.54 -12.46 -12.85
N HIS A 124 14.52 -11.68 -13.22
CA HIS A 124 14.72 -10.35 -13.83
C HIS A 124 14.78 -9.26 -12.77
N TRP A 125 15.83 -8.45 -12.78
CA TRP A 125 16.06 -7.35 -11.86
C TRP A 125 14.89 -6.35 -11.76
N LYS A 126 14.26 -6.03 -12.89
CA LYS A 126 13.09 -5.12 -12.93
C LYS A 126 11.96 -5.61 -12.03
N ASN A 127 11.72 -6.91 -12.00
CA ASN A 127 10.65 -7.48 -11.19
C ASN A 127 10.95 -7.37 -9.68
N LEU A 128 12.22 -7.47 -9.28
CA LEU A 128 12.65 -7.23 -7.92
C LEU A 128 12.34 -5.78 -7.52
N VAL A 129 12.78 -4.81 -8.33
CA VAL A 129 12.58 -3.39 -8.04
C VAL A 129 11.08 -3.05 -7.93
N PHE A 130 10.27 -3.42 -8.94
CA PHE A 130 8.83 -3.16 -8.88
C PHE A 130 8.13 -3.92 -7.76
N GLY A 131 8.60 -5.11 -7.40
CA GLY A 131 8.09 -5.87 -6.28
C GLY A 131 8.30 -5.15 -4.95
N PHE A 132 9.51 -4.70 -4.66
CA PHE A 132 9.82 -3.98 -3.43
C PHE A 132 9.25 -2.54 -3.41
N MET A 133 9.13 -1.87 -4.55
CA MET A 133 8.34 -0.64 -4.65
C MET A 133 6.87 -0.88 -4.28
N GLY A 134 6.28 -1.98 -4.77
CA GLY A 134 4.93 -2.38 -4.38
C GLY A 134 4.79 -2.59 -2.88
N VAL A 135 5.77 -3.26 -2.23
CA VAL A 135 5.81 -3.41 -0.76
C VAL A 135 5.86 -2.05 -0.07
N SER A 136 6.72 -1.13 -0.53
CA SER A 136 6.86 0.20 0.06
C SER A 136 5.55 0.98 0.03
N PHE A 137 4.90 1.05 -1.13
CA PHE A 137 3.63 1.74 -1.29
C PHE A 137 2.49 1.05 -0.52
N ALA A 138 2.49 -0.29 -0.44
CA ALA A 138 1.52 -1.01 0.37
C ALA A 138 1.65 -0.68 1.87
N MET A 139 2.90 -0.57 2.37
CA MET A 139 3.16 -0.11 3.74
C MET A 139 2.70 1.33 3.95
N MET A 140 2.94 2.24 2.99
CA MET A 140 2.42 3.61 3.06
C MET A 140 0.88 3.68 3.00
N GLY A 141 0.19 2.63 2.53
CA GLY A 141 -1.26 2.53 2.48
C GLY A 141 -1.90 2.16 3.83
N LYS A 142 -1.29 1.22 4.57
CA LYS A 142 -1.87 0.72 5.85
C LYS A 142 -0.83 0.14 6.82
N GLY A 143 0.42 0.60 6.75
CA GLY A 143 1.48 0.17 7.66
C GLY A 143 2.06 -1.22 7.36
N PRO A 144 2.68 -1.88 8.35
CA PRO A 144 3.42 -3.14 8.20
C PRO A 144 2.62 -4.30 7.57
N LEU A 145 1.28 -4.30 7.67
CA LEU A 145 0.43 -5.31 7.02
C LEU A 145 0.66 -5.39 5.50
N GLY A 146 0.98 -4.25 4.86
CA GLY A 146 1.31 -4.20 3.44
C GLY A 146 2.55 -5.02 3.05
N MET A 147 3.45 -5.28 3.99
CA MET A 147 4.66 -6.10 3.80
C MET A 147 4.43 -7.57 4.16
N ILE A 148 3.69 -7.84 5.24
CA ILE A 148 3.52 -9.19 5.80
C ILE A 148 2.89 -10.13 4.77
N ILE A 149 1.82 -9.70 4.09
CA ILE A 149 1.09 -10.54 3.13
C ILE A 149 1.95 -10.94 1.93
N PRO A 150 2.64 -10.03 1.22
CA PRO A 150 3.57 -10.42 0.16
C PRO A 150 4.67 -11.38 0.60
N ILE A 151 5.26 -11.15 1.78
CA ILE A 151 6.29 -12.04 2.34
C ILE A 151 5.74 -13.44 2.57
N LEU A 152 4.57 -13.55 3.21
CA LEU A 152 3.93 -14.85 3.47
C LEU A 152 3.60 -15.59 2.17
N VAL A 153 2.97 -14.92 1.21
CA VAL A 153 2.59 -15.53 -0.07
C VAL A 153 3.82 -16.05 -0.82
N ILE A 154 4.87 -15.25 -0.92
CA ILE A 154 6.10 -15.64 -1.63
C ILE A 154 6.84 -16.74 -0.88
N THR A 155 6.93 -16.66 0.44
CA THR A 155 7.61 -17.70 1.25
C THR A 155 6.91 -19.04 1.11
N ILE A 156 5.57 -19.06 1.21
CA ILE A 156 4.77 -20.29 1.03
C ILE A 156 4.95 -20.86 -0.38
N ASP A 157 4.90 -20.01 -1.42
CA ASP A 157 5.12 -20.44 -2.81
C ASP A 157 6.51 -21.11 -2.99
N LEU A 158 7.55 -20.52 -2.41
CA LEU A 158 8.91 -21.05 -2.48
C LEU A 158 9.07 -22.38 -1.69
N ILE A 159 8.39 -22.52 -0.55
CA ILE A 159 8.35 -23.76 0.22
C ILE A 159 7.68 -24.86 -0.62
N MET A 160 6.48 -24.58 -1.15
CA MET A 160 5.74 -25.55 -1.98
C MET A 160 6.54 -26.00 -3.21
N LYS A 161 7.30 -25.09 -3.81
CA LYS A 161 8.18 -25.40 -4.96
C LYS A 161 9.54 -25.99 -4.56
N LYS A 162 9.81 -26.17 -3.27
CA LYS A 162 11.12 -26.63 -2.73
C LYS A 162 12.29 -25.73 -3.14
N LYS A 163 12.04 -24.43 -3.31
CA LYS A 163 13.01 -23.43 -3.76
C LYS A 163 13.39 -22.40 -2.68
N ILE A 164 13.22 -22.73 -1.40
CA ILE A 164 13.43 -21.80 -0.28
C ILE A 164 14.85 -21.20 -0.24
N LYS A 165 15.84 -21.91 -0.81
CA LYS A 165 17.23 -21.41 -0.92
C LYS A 165 17.33 -20.09 -1.74
N GLN A 166 16.34 -19.78 -2.57
CA GLN A 166 16.30 -18.52 -3.32
C GLN A 166 16.08 -17.29 -2.43
N LEU A 167 15.62 -17.47 -1.17
CA LEU A 167 15.55 -16.39 -0.19
C LEU A 167 16.94 -15.91 0.27
N ASN A 168 18.00 -16.68 0.03
CA ASN A 168 19.38 -16.26 0.33
C ASN A 168 20.02 -15.42 -0.79
N ASP A 169 19.24 -14.97 -1.78
CA ASP A 169 19.74 -14.10 -2.83
C ASP A 169 20.08 -12.71 -2.24
N PHE A 170 21.35 -12.33 -2.33
CA PHE A 170 21.84 -11.05 -1.79
C PHE A 170 21.13 -9.83 -2.39
N ARG A 171 20.56 -9.97 -3.60
CA ARG A 171 19.77 -8.92 -4.25
C ARG A 171 18.52 -8.53 -3.47
N LEU A 172 18.01 -9.41 -2.61
CA LEU A 172 16.90 -9.09 -1.70
C LEU A 172 17.29 -8.00 -0.69
N ILE A 173 18.57 -7.93 -0.30
CA ILE A 173 19.09 -6.87 0.59
C ILE A 173 18.92 -5.50 -0.09
N PHE A 174 19.23 -5.41 -1.37
CA PHE A 174 18.95 -4.19 -2.15
C PHE A 174 17.45 -3.84 -2.15
N GLY A 175 16.60 -4.84 -2.29
CA GLY A 175 15.14 -4.65 -2.22
C GLY A 175 14.69 -4.09 -0.87
N ILE A 176 15.24 -4.61 0.24
CA ILE A 176 14.98 -4.08 1.60
C ILE A 176 15.47 -2.63 1.70
N GLY A 177 16.67 -2.33 1.18
CA GLY A 177 17.18 -0.95 1.10
C GLY A 177 16.23 -0.01 0.34
N LEU A 178 15.64 -0.50 -0.74
CA LEU A 178 14.65 0.25 -1.51
C LEU A 178 13.38 0.55 -0.69
N VAL A 179 12.88 -0.43 0.08
CA VAL A 179 11.74 -0.21 0.99
C VAL A 179 12.05 0.88 1.99
N LEU A 180 13.20 0.79 2.65
CA LEU A 180 13.62 1.80 3.62
C LEU A 180 13.72 3.19 2.98
N LEU A 181 14.32 3.28 1.79
CA LEU A 181 14.45 4.53 1.04
C LEU A 181 13.09 5.21 0.79
N PHE A 182 12.10 4.45 0.33
CA PHE A 182 10.76 4.99 0.07
C PHE A 182 10.00 5.36 1.35
N LEU A 183 10.27 4.69 2.48
CA LEU A 183 9.64 5.01 3.76
C LEU A 183 10.29 6.20 4.48
N ILE A 184 11.52 6.62 4.12
CA ILE A 184 12.22 7.76 4.74
C ILE A 184 11.37 9.03 4.75
N PRO A 185 10.80 9.52 3.62
CA PRO A 185 10.07 10.79 3.63
C PRO A 185 8.90 10.79 4.61
N MET A 186 8.14 9.69 4.65
CA MET A 186 7.04 9.51 5.59
C MET A 186 7.53 9.47 7.03
N SER A 187 8.60 8.70 7.30
CA SER A 187 9.15 8.57 8.66
C SER A 187 9.67 9.90 9.19
N ILE A 188 10.31 10.71 8.35
CA ILE A 188 10.74 12.07 8.71
C ILE A 188 9.53 12.95 9.02
N GLY A 189 8.47 12.91 8.22
CA GLY A 189 7.25 13.66 8.46
C GLY A 189 6.59 13.31 9.80
N LEU A 190 6.43 12.01 10.06
CA LEU A 190 5.89 11.50 11.32
C LEU A 190 6.74 11.90 12.53
N TYR A 191 8.07 11.82 12.39
CA TYR A 191 8.97 12.21 13.48
C TYR A 191 8.91 13.71 13.75
N ASN A 192 8.87 14.55 12.71
CA ASN A 192 8.81 15.99 12.86
C ASN A 192 7.49 16.48 13.47
N GLN A 193 6.38 15.81 13.17
CA GLN A 193 5.06 16.21 13.66
C GLN A 193 4.72 15.61 15.04
N PHE A 194 5.12 14.36 15.32
CA PHE A 194 4.70 13.59 16.50
C PHE A 194 5.84 12.99 17.31
N GLY A 195 7.10 13.18 16.88
CA GLY A 195 8.28 12.59 17.51
C GLY A 195 8.29 11.07 17.40
N ILE A 196 8.90 10.41 18.40
CA ILE A 196 9.00 8.95 18.46
C ILE A 196 7.61 8.27 18.57
N LYS A 197 6.61 8.95 19.17
CA LYS A 197 5.24 8.43 19.29
C LYS A 197 4.61 8.18 17.91
N GLY A 198 4.83 9.08 16.93
CA GLY A 198 4.32 8.92 15.57
C GLY A 198 4.92 7.71 14.86
N LEU A 199 6.23 7.49 14.99
CA LEU A 199 6.90 6.31 14.43
C LEU A 199 6.40 5.02 15.09
N LYS A 200 6.29 4.98 16.43
CA LYS A 200 5.79 3.82 17.16
C LYS A 200 4.36 3.51 16.72
N PHE A 201 3.50 4.51 16.62
CA PHE A 201 2.12 4.35 16.18
C PHE A 201 2.06 3.70 14.79
N PHE A 202 2.80 4.23 13.81
CA PHE A 202 2.78 3.71 12.44
C PHE A 202 3.33 2.29 12.33
N TYR A 203 4.53 2.03 12.89
CA TYR A 203 5.22 0.75 12.72
C TYR A 203 4.72 -0.35 13.65
N TRP A 204 4.08 0.00 14.76
CA TRP A 204 3.64 -0.98 15.76
C TRP A 204 2.14 -0.91 16.05
N ASP A 205 1.66 0.20 16.60
CA ASP A 205 0.31 0.27 17.17
C ASP A 205 -0.78 0.13 16.10
N GLN A 206 -0.57 0.68 14.91
CA GLN A 206 -1.52 0.64 13.80
C GLN A 206 -1.78 -0.79 13.27
N SER A 207 -0.82 -1.69 13.39
CA SER A 207 -0.93 -3.07 12.89
C SER A 207 -0.97 -4.08 14.05
N PHE A 208 0.11 -4.21 14.78
CA PHE A 208 0.25 -5.22 15.83
C PHE A 208 -0.52 -4.85 17.09
N GLY A 209 -0.54 -3.59 17.49
CA GLY A 209 -1.27 -3.13 18.65
C GLY A 209 -2.77 -3.41 18.56
N ARG A 210 -3.36 -3.26 17.36
CA ARG A 210 -4.80 -3.58 17.12
C ARG A 210 -5.10 -5.07 17.18
N ILE A 211 -4.17 -5.93 16.76
CA ILE A 211 -4.34 -7.40 16.82
C ILE A 211 -4.22 -7.90 18.27
N THR A 212 -3.29 -7.35 19.03
CA THR A 212 -3.01 -7.77 20.41
C THR A 212 -3.92 -7.11 21.46
N GLY A 213 -4.75 -6.14 21.05
CA GLY A 213 -5.57 -5.36 21.97
C GLY A 213 -4.76 -4.40 22.87
N ALA A 214 -3.47 -4.23 22.58
CA ALA A 214 -2.57 -3.36 23.34
C ALA A 214 -2.54 -1.91 22.84
N SER A 215 -3.41 -1.56 21.87
CA SER A 215 -3.54 -0.19 21.40
C SER A 215 -4.34 0.61 22.44
N SER A 216 -3.69 1.53 23.11
CA SER A 216 -4.31 2.56 23.98
C SER A 216 -5.02 3.64 23.14
N TRP A 217 -5.68 3.26 22.06
CA TRP A 217 -6.47 4.18 21.27
C TRP A 217 -7.88 4.25 21.89
N ASP A 218 -8.03 5.05 22.92
CA ASP A 218 -9.32 5.50 23.37
C ASP A 218 -9.82 6.55 22.36
N ASN A 219 -11.01 6.34 21.85
CA ASN A 219 -11.73 7.31 21.04
C ASN A 219 -12.10 8.49 21.96
N GLU A 220 -11.20 9.46 22.12
CA GLU A 220 -11.52 10.80 22.59
C GLU A 220 -11.81 11.71 21.37
#